data_b27011011ca4a5841437ee6e59c1ed34
#
_entry.id   b27011011ca4a5841437ee6e59c1ed34
#
_cell.length_a   1.000
_cell.length_b   1.000
_cell.length_c   1.000
_cell.angle_alpha   90.00
_cell.angle_beta   90.00
_cell.angle_gamma   90.00
#
_symmetry.space_group_name_H-M   'P 1'
#
loop_
_entity.id
_entity.type
_entity.pdbx_description
1 polymer ?
#
loop_
_entity_poly.entity_id
_entity_poly.type
_entity_poly.pdbx_seq_one_letter_code
_entity_poly.pdbx_strand_id
1 'polypeptide(L)'
;MLLAFVAATQVLRAMNHVEETEETPGKPQRILLIGDSMLDGLSRRFQDYADANGHYLRTVIWYGSTSKHWATTKELAWHISQEHPTFIIMSLGTNEIGYHDYKTRENYVRQIVKTFGDIPFIWIGPASHPRVKDGGMGAAIERVVGKERFFDCSNIKMARMKDGVHPTFQAHAMLVDKIAEWINRADSPYSFEFKKPTKHAVLRNYITYKPTYKGRK
;
A
#
# COMPACT_ATOMS: atom_id res chain seq x y z
N MET A 1 -6.52 -17.94 65.48
CA MET A 1 -5.46 -17.87 64.47
C MET A 1 -5.96 -18.28 63.06
N LEU A 2 -7.21 -17.95 62.71
CA LEU A 2 -7.80 -18.37 61.40
C LEU A 2 -8.26 -17.19 60.49
N LEU A 3 -8.16 -15.94 60.96
CA LEU A 3 -8.64 -14.75 60.24
C LEU A 3 -7.55 -14.03 59.43
N ALA A 4 -6.28 -14.38 59.61
CA ALA A 4 -5.18 -13.73 58.88
C ALA A 4 -4.85 -14.37 57.52
N PHE A 5 -5.32 -15.58 57.25
CA PHE A 5 -5.02 -16.31 55.98
C PHE A 5 -5.98 -16.00 54.82
N VAL A 6 -7.16 -15.45 55.10
CA VAL A 6 -8.17 -15.12 54.07
C VAL A 6 -7.85 -13.79 53.36
N ALA A 7 -7.25 -12.84 54.10
CA ALA A 7 -6.92 -11.52 53.55
C ALA A 7 -5.73 -11.56 52.54
N ALA A 8 -4.74 -12.46 52.74
CA ALA A 8 -3.58 -12.57 51.86
C ALA A 8 -3.92 -13.17 50.49
N THR A 9 -4.90 -14.06 50.41
CA THR A 9 -5.33 -14.70 49.16
C THR A 9 -6.18 -13.78 48.28
N GLN A 10 -6.87 -12.79 48.84
CA GLN A 10 -7.62 -11.82 48.06
C GLN A 10 -6.73 -10.71 47.48
N VAL A 11 -5.65 -10.33 48.14
CA VAL A 11 -4.69 -9.33 47.64
C VAL A 11 -3.83 -9.90 46.49
N LEU A 12 -3.46 -11.18 46.52
CA LEU A 12 -2.74 -11.81 45.43
C LEU A 12 -3.61 -12.02 44.17
N ARG A 13 -4.94 -12.09 44.32
CA ARG A 13 -5.84 -12.21 43.14
C ARG A 13 -6.11 -10.89 42.45
N ALA A 14 -5.95 -9.77 43.19
CA ALA A 14 -6.13 -8.41 42.63
C ALA A 14 -4.87 -7.93 41.83
N MET A 15 -3.70 -8.52 42.04
CA MET A 15 -2.47 -8.12 41.36
C MET A 15 -2.20 -8.84 40.02
N ASN A 16 -3.03 -9.83 39.66
CA ASN A 16 -2.89 -10.56 38.38
C ASN A 16 -3.97 -10.22 37.34
N HIS A 17 -4.81 -9.21 37.58
CA HIS A 17 -5.52 -8.57 36.50
C HIS A 17 -4.56 -7.56 35.84
N VAL A 18 -3.67 -8.06 35.00
CA VAL A 18 -3.22 -7.30 33.83
C VAL A 18 -4.50 -7.10 33.03
N GLU A 19 -5.06 -5.90 33.04
CA GLU A 19 -6.01 -5.49 32.02
C GLU A 19 -5.28 -5.71 30.69
N GLU A 20 -5.60 -6.84 30.03
CA GLU A 20 -5.49 -6.88 28.58
C GLU A 20 -6.38 -5.72 28.12
N THR A 21 -5.76 -4.59 27.84
CA THR A 21 -6.37 -3.54 27.06
C THR A 21 -6.75 -4.22 25.74
N GLU A 22 -8.03 -4.57 25.57
CA GLU A 22 -8.57 -4.92 24.27
C GLU A 22 -8.22 -3.73 23.35
N GLU A 23 -7.14 -3.90 22.60
CA GLU A 23 -6.81 -2.95 21.52
C GLU A 23 -8.05 -2.87 20.64
N THR A 24 -8.72 -1.74 20.69
CA THR A 24 -9.90 -1.48 19.86
C THR A 24 -9.45 -1.69 18.40
N PRO A 25 -9.97 -2.69 17.68
CA PRO A 25 -9.53 -2.95 16.32
C PRO A 25 -9.66 -1.67 15.50
N GLY A 26 -8.60 -1.30 14.80
CA GLY A 26 -8.63 -0.14 13.93
C GLY A 26 -9.81 -0.22 12.95
N LYS A 27 -10.46 0.91 12.67
CA LYS A 27 -11.67 0.96 11.83
C LYS A 27 -11.43 0.27 10.47
N PRO A 28 -12.30 -0.67 10.03
CA PRO A 28 -12.19 -1.30 8.72
C PRO A 28 -12.08 -0.29 7.59
N GLN A 29 -11.16 -0.53 6.66
CA GLN A 29 -10.93 0.36 5.51
C GLN A 29 -11.53 -0.21 4.22
N ARG A 30 -11.90 0.70 3.33
CA ARG A 30 -12.15 0.41 1.92
C ARG A 30 -10.93 0.86 1.13
N ILE A 31 -10.06 -0.08 0.78
CA ILE A 31 -8.77 0.20 0.16
C ILE A 31 -8.89 0.13 -1.35
N LEU A 32 -8.49 1.19 -2.04
CA LEU A 32 -8.28 1.19 -3.49
C LEU A 32 -6.77 1.04 -3.77
N LEU A 33 -6.36 -0.16 -4.20
CA LEU A 33 -5.02 -0.46 -4.66
C LEU A 33 -4.95 -0.25 -6.17
N ILE A 34 -4.21 0.74 -6.63
CA ILE A 34 -4.28 1.20 -8.03
C ILE A 34 -2.89 1.54 -8.58
N GLY A 35 -2.61 1.18 -9.84
CA GLY A 35 -1.31 1.46 -10.45
C GLY A 35 -0.99 0.65 -11.70
N ASP A 36 0.31 0.41 -11.90
CA ASP A 36 0.85 -0.30 -13.07
C ASP A 36 0.96 -1.83 -12.87
N SER A 37 1.70 -2.51 -13.74
CA SER A 37 1.87 -3.97 -13.73
C SER A 37 2.54 -4.53 -12.48
N MET A 38 3.20 -3.73 -11.67
CA MET A 38 3.80 -4.19 -10.41
C MET A 38 2.74 -4.70 -9.43
N LEU A 39 1.51 -4.20 -9.56
CA LEU A 39 0.38 -4.65 -8.74
C LEU A 39 -0.03 -6.10 -8.99
N ASP A 40 0.31 -6.69 -10.11
CA ASP A 40 -0.03 -8.10 -10.38
C ASP A 40 0.53 -9.05 -9.30
N GLY A 41 1.75 -8.78 -8.85
CA GLY A 41 2.35 -9.52 -7.74
C GLY A 41 1.98 -9.00 -6.35
N LEU A 42 1.91 -7.67 -6.19
CA LEU A 42 1.61 -7.04 -4.89
C LEU A 42 0.19 -7.34 -4.41
N SER A 43 -0.78 -7.37 -5.33
CA SER A 43 -2.22 -7.48 -5.01
C SER A 43 -2.56 -8.71 -4.19
N ARG A 44 -1.90 -9.86 -4.46
CA ARG A 44 -2.14 -11.11 -3.75
C ARG A 44 -1.85 -10.97 -2.25
N ARG A 45 -0.70 -10.40 -1.91
CA ARG A 45 -0.32 -10.23 -0.51
C ARG A 45 -1.10 -9.12 0.17
N PHE A 46 -1.44 -8.06 -0.54
CA PHE A 46 -2.37 -7.05 -0.03
C PHE A 46 -3.77 -7.63 0.24
N GLN A 47 -4.23 -8.60 -0.56
CA GLN A 47 -5.49 -9.29 -0.28
C GLN A 47 -5.40 -10.12 1.01
N ASP A 48 -4.26 -10.80 1.24
CA ASP A 48 -4.03 -11.53 2.51
C ASP A 48 -4.18 -10.57 3.71
N TYR A 49 -3.53 -9.40 3.63
CA TYR A 49 -3.62 -8.39 4.70
C TYR A 49 -5.02 -7.82 4.85
N ALA A 50 -5.69 -7.51 3.75
CA ALA A 50 -7.04 -6.96 3.80
C ALA A 50 -8.00 -7.94 4.50
N ASP A 51 -7.96 -9.22 4.15
CA ASP A 51 -8.82 -10.24 4.74
C ASP A 51 -8.51 -10.46 6.23
N ALA A 52 -7.23 -10.51 6.60
CA ALA A 52 -6.83 -10.72 7.99
C ALA A 52 -7.23 -9.57 8.91
N ASN A 53 -7.41 -8.37 8.37
CA ASN A 53 -7.73 -7.16 9.13
C ASN A 53 -9.15 -6.63 8.87
N GLY A 54 -10.01 -7.41 8.21
CA GLY A 54 -11.39 -7.01 7.94
C GLY A 54 -11.57 -5.85 6.97
N HIS A 55 -10.55 -5.55 6.15
CA HIS A 55 -10.62 -4.50 5.14
C HIS A 55 -11.22 -5.01 3.83
N TYR A 56 -11.89 -4.13 3.11
CA TYR A 56 -12.25 -4.35 1.72
C TYR A 56 -11.09 -3.88 0.83
N LEU A 57 -10.71 -4.70 -0.16
CA LEU A 57 -9.70 -4.37 -1.16
C LEU A 57 -10.28 -4.39 -2.56
N ARG A 58 -10.16 -3.28 -3.28
CA ARG A 58 -10.34 -3.20 -4.73
C ARG A 58 -8.98 -2.98 -5.39
N THR A 59 -8.62 -3.83 -6.34
CA THR A 59 -7.38 -3.70 -7.10
C THR A 59 -7.64 -3.29 -8.54
N VAL A 60 -6.92 -2.28 -9.02
CA VAL A 60 -6.99 -1.79 -10.40
C VAL A 60 -5.58 -1.76 -10.99
N ILE A 61 -5.33 -2.64 -11.95
CA ILE A 61 -4.04 -2.79 -12.62
C ILE A 61 -4.14 -2.27 -14.04
N TRP A 62 -3.35 -1.27 -14.38
CA TRP A 62 -3.23 -0.84 -15.77
C TRP A 62 -1.82 -1.11 -16.27
N TYR A 63 -1.65 -2.22 -17.00
CA TYR A 63 -0.36 -2.66 -17.52
C TYR A 63 0.28 -1.60 -18.38
N GLY A 64 1.56 -1.29 -18.13
CA GLY A 64 2.31 -0.28 -18.86
C GLY A 64 1.87 1.17 -18.61
N SER A 65 0.99 1.42 -17.64
CA SER A 65 0.58 2.79 -17.33
C SER A 65 1.71 3.62 -16.72
N THR A 66 1.59 4.92 -16.91
CA THR A 66 2.50 5.95 -16.42
C THR A 66 1.70 7.00 -15.66
N SER A 67 2.38 7.90 -14.97
CA SER A 67 1.74 9.04 -14.30
C SER A 67 0.86 9.85 -15.25
N LYS A 68 1.29 10.02 -16.52
CA LYS A 68 0.49 10.69 -17.55
C LYS A 68 -0.86 10.02 -17.76
N HIS A 69 -0.92 8.70 -17.88
CA HIS A 69 -2.19 7.98 -18.13
C HIS A 69 -3.21 8.26 -17.02
N TRP A 70 -2.79 8.18 -15.77
CA TRP A 70 -3.67 8.39 -14.62
C TRP A 70 -4.04 9.87 -14.41
N ALA A 71 -3.14 10.79 -14.75
CA ALA A 71 -3.37 12.23 -14.60
C ALA A 71 -4.26 12.83 -15.69
N THR A 72 -4.22 12.29 -16.92
CA THR A 72 -4.86 12.92 -18.09
C THR A 72 -6.13 12.22 -18.56
N THR A 73 -6.55 11.17 -17.86
CA THR A 73 -7.81 10.46 -18.14
C THR A 73 -8.74 10.56 -16.93
N LYS A 74 -10.03 10.27 -17.12
CA LYS A 74 -11.00 10.19 -16.02
C LYS A 74 -10.97 8.87 -15.26
N GLU A 75 -10.02 7.98 -15.58
CA GLU A 75 -10.00 6.62 -15.04
C GLU A 75 -9.88 6.60 -13.52
N LEU A 76 -8.93 7.39 -12.97
CA LEU A 76 -8.73 7.48 -11.53
C LEU A 76 -9.96 8.02 -10.79
N ALA A 77 -10.50 9.15 -11.26
CA ALA A 77 -11.69 9.77 -10.67
C ALA A 77 -12.91 8.82 -10.72
N TRP A 78 -13.05 8.06 -11.82
CA TRP A 78 -14.10 7.09 -11.96
C TRP A 78 -13.99 5.96 -10.93
N HIS A 79 -12.81 5.36 -10.74
CA HIS A 79 -12.62 4.33 -9.72
C HIS A 79 -12.87 4.85 -8.31
N ILE A 80 -12.41 6.06 -7.99
CA ILE A 80 -12.69 6.68 -6.69
C ILE A 80 -14.21 6.85 -6.50
N SER A 81 -14.93 7.32 -7.52
CA SER A 81 -16.39 7.50 -7.44
C SER A 81 -17.19 6.20 -7.34
N GLN A 82 -16.68 5.09 -7.87
CA GLN A 82 -17.35 3.78 -7.79
C GLN A 82 -17.08 3.07 -6.48
N GLU A 83 -15.83 3.14 -6.00
CA GLU A 83 -15.38 2.34 -4.87
C GLU A 83 -15.52 3.08 -3.53
N HIS A 84 -15.67 4.40 -3.53
CA HIS A 84 -15.74 5.23 -2.31
C HIS A 84 -14.66 4.85 -1.30
N PRO A 85 -13.37 4.84 -1.69
CA PRO A 85 -12.31 4.36 -0.82
C PRO A 85 -12.12 5.27 0.38
N THR A 86 -11.78 4.67 1.53
CA THR A 86 -11.33 5.39 2.72
C THR A 86 -9.81 5.48 2.79
N PHE A 87 -9.10 4.70 1.94
CA PHE A 87 -7.65 4.72 1.81
C PHE A 87 -7.21 4.33 0.39
N ILE A 88 -6.20 4.99 -0.13
CA ILE A 88 -5.65 4.69 -1.45
C ILE A 88 -4.21 4.21 -1.33
N ILE A 89 -3.88 3.12 -2.02
CA ILE A 89 -2.50 2.66 -2.22
C ILE A 89 -2.19 2.79 -3.71
N MET A 90 -1.31 3.74 -4.06
CA MET A 90 -0.83 3.91 -5.44
C MET A 90 0.51 3.21 -5.61
N SER A 91 0.66 2.35 -6.64
CA SER A 91 1.96 1.80 -7.04
C SER A 91 2.24 2.19 -8.49
N LEU A 92 3.12 3.16 -8.69
CA LEU A 92 3.35 3.74 -10.01
C LEU A 92 4.74 4.38 -10.13
N GLY A 93 5.27 4.39 -11.35
CA GLY A 93 6.55 5.02 -11.67
C GLY A 93 7.54 4.08 -12.34
N THR A 94 7.34 2.76 -12.27
CA THR A 94 8.26 1.77 -12.85
C THR A 94 8.44 1.96 -14.36
N ASN A 95 7.37 2.31 -15.09
CA ASN A 95 7.42 2.55 -16.53
C ASN A 95 8.05 3.91 -16.92
N GLU A 96 8.45 4.71 -15.94
CA GLU A 96 8.99 6.06 -16.12
C GLU A 96 10.40 6.22 -15.53
N ILE A 97 10.98 5.14 -15.00
CA ILE A 97 12.23 5.18 -14.23
C ILE A 97 13.41 5.71 -15.06
N GLY A 98 13.41 5.52 -16.37
CA GLY A 98 14.43 6.03 -17.30
C GLY A 98 14.15 7.40 -17.91
N TYR A 99 13.04 8.05 -17.56
CA TYR A 99 12.73 9.39 -18.05
C TYR A 99 13.54 10.45 -17.30
N HIS A 100 13.87 11.55 -18.01
CA HIS A 100 14.63 12.66 -17.44
C HIS A 100 13.80 13.96 -17.31
N ASP A 101 12.55 13.93 -17.77
CA ASP A 101 11.60 15.06 -17.67
C ASP A 101 10.80 15.02 -16.35
N TYR A 102 11.51 15.19 -15.24
CA TYR A 102 10.90 15.11 -13.92
C TYR A 102 9.90 16.21 -13.62
N LYS A 103 10.10 17.40 -14.19
CA LYS A 103 9.19 18.52 -13.96
C LYS A 103 7.79 18.22 -14.51
N THR A 104 7.71 17.64 -15.68
CA THR A 104 6.45 17.18 -16.27
C THR A 104 5.86 16.00 -15.45
N ARG A 105 6.71 15.07 -14.98
CA ARG A 105 6.26 13.95 -14.15
C ARG A 105 5.68 14.42 -12.83
N GLU A 106 6.34 15.35 -12.14
CA GLU A 106 5.80 15.96 -10.92
C GLU A 106 4.43 16.61 -11.15
N ASN A 107 4.22 17.27 -12.27
CA ASN A 107 2.91 17.85 -12.59
C ASN A 107 1.82 16.76 -12.73
N TYR A 108 2.12 15.63 -13.34
CA TYR A 108 1.18 14.52 -13.39
C TYR A 108 0.93 13.91 -12.00
N VAL A 109 1.96 13.74 -11.19
CA VAL A 109 1.81 13.28 -9.80
C VAL A 109 0.94 14.24 -8.99
N ARG A 110 1.13 15.58 -9.12
CA ARG A 110 0.27 16.58 -8.46
C ARG A 110 -1.20 16.47 -8.90
N GLN A 111 -1.45 16.23 -10.19
CA GLN A 111 -2.81 16.04 -10.69
C GLN A 111 -3.46 14.77 -10.11
N ILE A 112 -2.70 13.67 -10.02
CA ILE A 112 -3.15 12.43 -9.38
C ILE A 112 -3.52 12.69 -7.92
N VAL A 113 -2.60 13.31 -7.15
CA VAL A 113 -2.84 13.64 -5.73
C VAL A 113 -4.04 14.57 -5.56
N LYS A 114 -4.20 15.55 -6.44
CA LYS A 114 -5.39 16.43 -6.45
C LYS A 114 -6.69 15.61 -6.65
N THR A 115 -6.65 14.56 -7.46
CA THR A 115 -7.82 13.69 -7.69
C THR A 115 -8.15 12.82 -6.48
N PHE A 116 -7.18 12.50 -5.62
CA PHE A 116 -7.43 11.82 -4.34
C PHE A 116 -8.24 12.68 -3.37
N GLY A 117 -8.15 14.02 -3.47
CA GLY A 117 -8.79 14.93 -2.53
C GLY A 117 -8.27 14.75 -1.11
N ASP A 118 -9.18 14.62 -0.15
CA ASP A 118 -8.86 14.43 1.28
C ASP A 118 -8.68 12.95 1.67
N ILE A 119 -8.78 12.02 0.72
CA ILE A 119 -8.62 10.59 1.00
C ILE A 119 -7.17 10.32 1.39
N PRO A 120 -6.91 9.74 2.57
CA PRO A 120 -5.58 9.32 2.98
C PRO A 120 -4.98 8.33 1.98
N PHE A 121 -3.68 8.45 1.72
CA PHE A 121 -3.03 7.59 0.74
C PHE A 121 -1.55 7.34 1.06
N ILE A 122 -1.02 6.28 0.46
CA ILE A 122 0.41 6.03 0.32
C ILE A 122 0.77 5.82 -1.15
N TRP A 123 2.02 6.10 -1.48
CA TRP A 123 2.59 5.86 -2.79
C TRP A 123 3.78 4.92 -2.67
N ILE A 124 3.68 3.75 -3.29
CA ILE A 124 4.79 2.80 -3.41
C ILE A 124 5.63 3.23 -4.61
N GLY A 125 6.84 3.65 -4.33
CA GLY A 125 7.78 4.11 -5.33
C GLY A 125 8.28 3.00 -6.27
N PRO A 126 8.87 3.34 -7.41
CA PRO A 126 9.47 2.36 -8.30
C PRO A 126 10.67 1.69 -7.62
N ALA A 127 10.73 0.37 -7.73
CA ALA A 127 11.92 -0.37 -7.34
C ALA A 127 13.05 -0.15 -8.33
N SER A 128 14.31 -0.33 -7.90
CA SER A 128 15.46 -0.26 -8.81
C SER A 128 15.25 -1.19 -10.01
N HIS A 129 15.52 -0.70 -11.22
CA HIS A 129 15.40 -1.49 -12.44
C HIS A 129 16.76 -2.08 -12.81
N PRO A 130 16.87 -3.38 -13.13
CA PRO A 130 18.17 -4.03 -13.33
C PRO A 130 18.92 -3.56 -14.59
N ARG A 131 18.22 -2.98 -15.56
CA ARG A 131 18.77 -2.56 -16.85
C ARG A 131 18.63 -1.07 -17.14
N VAL A 132 17.90 -0.34 -16.32
CA VAL A 132 17.64 1.09 -16.50
C VAL A 132 18.04 1.81 -15.23
N LYS A 133 18.99 2.74 -15.37
CA LYS A 133 19.36 3.59 -14.24
C LYS A 133 18.18 4.51 -13.89
N ASP A 134 17.85 4.59 -12.62
CA ASP A 134 16.84 5.54 -12.16
C ASP A 134 17.33 6.96 -12.48
N GLY A 135 16.56 7.64 -13.26
CA GLY A 135 16.78 9.02 -13.58
C GLY A 135 16.30 9.98 -12.47
N GLY A 136 15.71 9.49 -11.36
CA GLY A 136 15.18 10.26 -10.23
C GLY A 136 13.63 10.29 -10.16
N MET A 137 12.96 9.30 -10.77
CA MET A 137 11.50 9.22 -10.72
C MET A 137 10.97 9.07 -9.29
N GLY A 138 11.62 8.22 -8.48
CA GLY A 138 11.28 8.05 -7.06
C GLY A 138 11.36 9.38 -6.30
N ALA A 139 12.48 10.09 -6.43
CA ALA A 139 12.67 11.40 -5.80
C ALA A 139 11.67 12.45 -6.31
N ALA A 140 11.27 12.41 -7.58
CA ALA A 140 10.25 13.30 -8.13
C ALA A 140 8.87 13.04 -7.52
N ILE A 141 8.51 11.79 -7.32
CA ILE A 141 7.27 11.41 -6.63
C ILE A 141 7.32 11.87 -5.17
N GLU A 142 8.39 11.54 -4.44
CA GLU A 142 8.56 11.88 -3.01
C GLU A 142 8.43 13.39 -2.77
N ARG A 143 9.02 14.25 -3.62
CA ARG A 143 8.88 15.72 -3.52
C ARG A 143 7.43 16.20 -3.61
N VAL A 144 6.58 15.46 -4.30
CA VAL A 144 5.16 15.85 -4.46
C VAL A 144 4.28 15.30 -3.36
N VAL A 145 4.46 14.02 -3.00
CA VAL A 145 3.56 13.34 -2.06
C VAL A 145 3.97 13.50 -0.60
N GLY A 146 5.22 13.86 -0.35
CA GLY A 146 5.81 13.95 0.99
C GLY A 146 6.38 12.61 1.46
N LYS A 147 7.44 12.68 2.26
CA LYS A 147 8.18 11.53 2.77
C LYS A 147 7.31 10.58 3.60
N GLU A 148 6.37 11.13 4.33
CA GLU A 148 5.47 10.37 5.20
C GLU A 148 4.46 9.50 4.43
N ARG A 149 4.24 9.80 3.13
CA ARG A 149 3.34 9.05 2.23
C ARG A 149 4.08 8.25 1.17
N PHE A 150 5.39 8.39 1.10
CA PHE A 150 6.21 7.72 0.07
C PHE A 150 6.96 6.53 0.65
N PHE A 151 6.66 5.33 0.16
CA PHE A 151 7.42 4.14 0.49
C PHE A 151 8.51 3.94 -0.57
N ASP A 152 9.76 4.16 -0.18
CA ASP A 152 10.91 4.03 -1.08
C ASP A 152 11.31 2.56 -1.27
N CYS A 153 11.16 2.08 -2.50
CA CYS A 153 11.56 0.73 -2.91
C CYS A 153 12.96 0.67 -3.55
N SER A 154 13.64 1.80 -3.77
CA SER A 154 14.84 1.89 -4.59
C SER A 154 15.99 1.02 -4.09
N ASN A 155 16.13 0.86 -2.78
CA ASN A 155 17.19 0.09 -2.14
C ASN A 155 16.78 -1.34 -1.74
N ILE A 156 15.57 -1.78 -2.09
CA ILE A 156 15.09 -3.11 -1.74
C ILE A 156 15.53 -4.10 -2.84
N LYS A 157 16.44 -5.00 -2.49
CA LYS A 157 16.85 -6.08 -3.41
C LYS A 157 15.74 -7.11 -3.53
N MET A 158 15.32 -7.40 -4.76
CA MET A 158 14.24 -8.33 -5.05
C MET A 158 14.66 -9.32 -6.15
N ALA A 159 14.36 -10.60 -5.92
CA ALA A 159 14.44 -11.60 -6.98
C ALA A 159 13.45 -11.28 -8.10
N ARG A 160 13.86 -11.48 -9.37
CA ARG A 160 13.08 -11.10 -10.56
C ARG A 160 12.60 -12.33 -11.31
N MET A 161 11.48 -12.18 -12.00
CA MET A 161 10.99 -13.15 -12.98
C MET A 161 11.92 -13.24 -14.22
N LYS A 162 11.63 -14.17 -15.13
CA LYS A 162 12.43 -14.37 -16.37
C LYS A 162 12.51 -13.12 -17.24
N ASP A 163 11.54 -12.23 -17.19
CA ASP A 163 11.56 -10.94 -17.91
C ASP A 163 12.61 -9.96 -17.38
N GLY A 164 13.15 -10.23 -16.20
CA GLY A 164 14.14 -9.42 -15.50
C GLY A 164 13.63 -8.07 -15.01
N VAL A 165 12.32 -7.81 -15.10
CA VAL A 165 11.67 -6.55 -14.67
C VAL A 165 10.81 -6.76 -13.44
N HIS A 166 9.83 -7.64 -13.54
CA HIS A 166 8.88 -7.88 -12.45
C HIS A 166 9.53 -8.73 -11.35
N PRO A 167 9.40 -8.35 -10.08
CA PRO A 167 9.77 -9.21 -8.97
C PRO A 167 9.00 -10.53 -8.98
N THR A 168 9.58 -11.58 -8.40
CA THR A 168 8.84 -12.83 -8.17
C THR A 168 7.68 -12.61 -7.20
N PHE A 169 6.68 -13.51 -7.20
CA PHE A 169 5.57 -13.42 -6.24
C PHE A 169 6.05 -13.42 -4.79
N GLN A 170 7.09 -14.20 -4.48
CA GLN A 170 7.69 -14.21 -3.16
C GLN A 170 8.35 -12.88 -2.81
N ALA A 171 9.05 -12.26 -3.75
CA ALA A 171 9.65 -10.93 -3.54
C ALA A 171 8.59 -9.84 -3.37
N HIS A 172 7.48 -9.91 -4.12
CA HIS A 172 6.34 -9.03 -3.91
C HIS A 172 5.69 -9.23 -2.54
N ALA A 173 5.52 -10.46 -2.07
CA ALA A 173 4.97 -10.73 -0.74
C ALA A 173 5.87 -10.13 0.36
N MET A 174 7.19 -10.32 0.26
CA MET A 174 8.17 -9.70 1.17
C MET A 174 8.08 -8.16 1.13
N LEU A 175 7.89 -7.58 -0.04
CA LEU A 175 7.75 -6.13 -0.19
C LEU A 175 6.49 -5.63 0.51
N VAL A 176 5.35 -6.31 0.34
CA VAL A 176 4.10 -5.95 1.02
C VAL A 176 4.23 -6.08 2.53
N ASP A 177 4.91 -7.13 3.04
CA ASP A 177 5.19 -7.26 4.47
C ASP A 177 5.96 -6.03 5.01
N LYS A 178 6.98 -5.55 4.28
CA LYS A 178 7.71 -4.31 4.63
C LYS A 178 6.84 -3.04 4.56
N ILE A 179 5.95 -2.97 3.58
CA ILE A 179 5.00 -1.84 3.48
C ILE A 179 4.04 -1.85 4.67
N ALA A 180 3.54 -3.02 5.07
CA ALA A 180 2.68 -3.16 6.24
C ALA A 180 3.39 -2.76 7.54
N GLU A 181 4.64 -3.19 7.73
CA GLU A 181 5.48 -2.76 8.85
C GLU A 181 5.65 -1.23 8.87
N TRP A 182 5.86 -0.64 7.69
CA TRP A 182 5.99 0.82 7.56
C TRP A 182 4.67 1.56 7.82
N ILE A 183 3.52 1.01 7.42
CA ILE A 183 2.19 1.56 7.76
C ILE A 183 1.96 1.50 9.26
N ASN A 184 2.35 0.41 9.91
CA ASN A 184 2.13 0.17 11.35
C ASN A 184 3.22 0.79 12.27
N ARG A 185 4.17 1.56 11.73
CA ARG A 185 5.20 2.18 12.57
C ARG A 185 4.60 3.12 13.61
N ALA A 186 5.29 3.29 14.76
CA ALA A 186 4.78 4.04 15.90
C ALA A 186 4.41 5.51 15.60
N ASP A 187 5.09 6.14 14.63
CA ASP A 187 4.85 7.50 14.17
C ASP A 187 3.94 7.57 12.91
N SER A 188 3.23 6.49 12.62
CA SER A 188 2.33 6.41 11.47
C SER A 188 1.19 7.43 11.59
N PRO A 189 0.91 8.20 10.54
CA PRO A 189 -0.26 9.07 10.52
C PRO A 189 -1.58 8.32 10.26
N TYR A 190 -1.51 6.99 10.10
CA TYR A 190 -2.67 6.17 9.73
C TYR A 190 -3.27 5.49 10.96
N SER A 191 -4.60 5.51 11.08
CA SER A 191 -5.36 5.01 12.23
C SER A 191 -5.95 3.62 12.04
N PHE A 192 -5.39 2.81 11.15
CA PHE A 192 -5.82 1.43 10.93
C PHE A 192 -4.62 0.49 10.96
N GLU A 193 -4.87 -0.76 11.26
CA GLU A 193 -3.84 -1.77 11.39
C GLU A 193 -3.74 -2.66 10.15
N PHE A 194 -2.52 -3.08 9.88
CA PHE A 194 -2.17 -4.14 8.93
C PHE A 194 -1.45 -5.26 9.69
N LYS A 195 -2.19 -6.00 10.56
CA LYS A 195 -1.63 -7.17 11.26
C LYS A 195 -1.23 -8.24 10.25
N LYS A 196 -0.07 -8.83 10.44
CA LYS A 196 0.49 -9.82 9.51
C LYS A 196 -0.43 -11.03 9.36
N PRO A 197 -0.87 -11.37 8.14
CA PRO A 197 -1.75 -12.50 7.90
C PRO A 197 -1.02 -13.83 8.11
N THR A 198 -1.73 -14.80 8.69
CA THR A 198 -1.28 -16.20 8.87
C THR A 198 -1.82 -17.14 7.79
N LYS A 199 -2.75 -16.65 6.96
CA LYS A 199 -3.40 -17.42 5.89
C LYS A 199 -3.32 -16.65 4.56
N HIS A 200 -3.36 -17.39 3.46
CA HIS A 200 -3.51 -16.80 2.14
C HIS A 200 -4.99 -16.65 1.79
N ALA A 201 -5.31 -15.51 1.20
CA ALA A 201 -6.63 -15.20 0.68
C ALA A 201 -6.72 -15.46 -0.83
N VAL A 202 -7.92 -15.64 -1.32
CA VAL A 202 -8.16 -15.68 -2.77
C VAL A 202 -8.25 -14.24 -3.28
N LEU A 203 -7.42 -13.89 -4.27
CA LEU A 203 -7.48 -12.57 -4.92
C LEU A 203 -8.84 -12.39 -5.59
N ARG A 204 -9.53 -11.32 -5.23
CA ARG A 204 -10.87 -10.96 -5.73
C ARG A 204 -11.00 -9.45 -5.90
N ASN A 205 -12.11 -8.99 -6.44
CA ASN A 205 -12.41 -7.58 -6.63
C ASN A 205 -11.29 -6.84 -7.37
N TYR A 206 -10.79 -7.41 -8.47
CA TYR A 206 -9.76 -6.78 -9.28
C TYR A 206 -10.21 -6.57 -10.71
N ILE A 207 -9.63 -5.58 -11.36
CA ILE A 207 -9.77 -5.31 -12.79
C ILE A 207 -8.41 -5.04 -13.40
N THR A 208 -8.23 -5.46 -14.64
CA THR A 208 -7.00 -5.24 -15.39
C THR A 208 -7.27 -4.52 -16.69
N TYR A 209 -6.44 -3.54 -17.01
CA TYR A 209 -6.42 -2.87 -18.30
C TYR A 209 -5.17 -3.24 -19.08
N LYS A 210 -5.34 -3.56 -20.36
CA LYS A 210 -4.21 -3.88 -21.27
C LYS A 210 -3.37 -2.63 -21.53
N PRO A 211 -2.09 -2.77 -21.96
CA PRO A 211 -1.25 -1.63 -22.30
C PRO A 211 -1.80 -0.74 -23.44
N THR A 212 -2.66 -1.32 -24.28
CA THR A 212 -3.31 -0.60 -25.38
C THR A 212 -4.54 0.22 -24.98
N TYR A 213 -5.00 0.07 -23.72
CA TYR A 213 -6.13 0.84 -23.20
C TYR A 213 -5.75 2.33 -23.13
N LYS A 214 -6.70 3.20 -23.49
CA LYS A 214 -6.48 4.65 -23.59
C LYS A 214 -7.05 5.45 -22.41
N GLY A 215 -7.71 4.76 -21.48
CA GLY A 215 -8.42 5.40 -20.37
C GLY A 215 -9.74 6.06 -20.79
N ARG A 216 -10.54 6.40 -19.77
CA ARG A 216 -11.80 7.16 -19.95
C ARG A 216 -11.51 8.60 -20.34
N LYS A 217 -12.29 9.15 -21.24
CA LYS A 217 -12.23 10.56 -21.65
C LYS A 217 -13.20 11.41 -20.85
#